data_bf3cf3f262bdfc0d15c72b1b3a90adfc
#
_entry.id   bf3cf3f262bdfc0d15c72b1b3a90adfc
#
_cell.length_a   1.000
_cell.length_b   1.000
_cell.length_c   1.000
_cell.angle_alpha   90.00
_cell.angle_beta   90.00
_cell.angle_gamma   90.00
#
_symmetry.space_group_name_H-M   'P 1'
#
loop_
_entity.id
_entity.type
_entity.pdbx_description
1 polymer ?
#
loop_
_entity_poly.entity_id
_entity_poly.type
_entity_poly.pdbx_seq_one_letter_code
_entity_poly.pdbx_strand_id
1 'polypeptide(L)'
;MKIVYMGTPDFAVGPLAAIAEAGYEIGYAVTQQDKARNRGKKIQFTPVKTKAMELDIPVLQPERVKGDEEFLKTLEEYAPDVIVVAAYGQILPEEVLTLPKYGCINIHASLLPRHRGAAPIQRAILCGDEKTGVTIMQMEKGLDTGDMLLKKECSIDSKTADELHDELAEMGAQLIVEFLDRLSAGNPPEPVKQDDSLSTYAPMIFKEDGRIDFDRPAEETERQIRALSAYTMYNGEIFKIWKAEVKDAPCSMPAGTVVSASDEGIEISAGGR
;
A
#
# COMPACT_ATOMS: atom_id res chain seq x y z
N MET A 1 -18.99 -17.99 -7.51
CA MET A 1 -17.74 -17.42 -8.07
C MET A 1 -16.58 -17.86 -7.18
N LYS A 2 -15.59 -18.54 -7.76
CA LYS A 2 -14.42 -19.04 -7.06
C LYS A 2 -13.33 -17.98 -7.02
N ILE A 3 -12.87 -17.61 -5.85
CA ILE A 3 -11.86 -16.56 -5.66
C ILE A 3 -10.58 -17.16 -5.07
N VAL A 4 -9.43 -16.70 -5.58
CA VAL A 4 -8.15 -16.80 -4.90
C VAL A 4 -7.76 -15.39 -4.45
N TYR A 5 -7.32 -15.24 -3.21
CA TYR A 5 -6.88 -13.98 -2.66
C TYR A 5 -5.36 -13.97 -2.47
N MET A 6 -4.68 -12.95 -2.96
CA MET A 6 -3.22 -12.81 -2.85
C MET A 6 -2.87 -11.52 -2.11
N GLY A 7 -2.28 -11.62 -0.93
CA GLY A 7 -1.90 -10.46 -0.13
C GLY A 7 -0.93 -10.82 0.98
N THR A 8 -0.28 -9.81 1.59
CA THR A 8 0.72 -10.08 2.63
C THR A 8 0.58 -9.20 3.87
N PRO A 9 0.68 -7.84 3.79
CA PRO A 9 0.69 -6.95 4.95
C PRO A 9 -0.73 -6.64 5.46
N ASP A 10 -0.78 -5.83 6.52
CA ASP A 10 -2.01 -5.42 7.18
C ASP A 10 -3.02 -4.77 6.22
N PHE A 11 -2.57 -4.00 5.23
CA PHE A 11 -3.42 -3.43 4.18
C PHE A 11 -4.31 -4.46 3.49
N ALA A 12 -3.81 -5.68 3.32
CA ALA A 12 -4.51 -6.76 2.62
C ALA A 12 -5.49 -7.55 3.52
N VAL A 13 -5.52 -7.29 4.84
CA VAL A 13 -6.36 -8.03 5.78
C VAL A 13 -7.83 -7.62 5.66
N GLY A 14 -8.10 -6.30 5.62
CA GLY A 14 -9.45 -5.76 5.51
C GLY A 14 -10.20 -6.25 4.27
N PRO A 15 -9.63 -6.13 3.07
CA PRO A 15 -10.24 -6.66 1.84
C PRO A 15 -10.50 -8.17 1.88
N LEU A 16 -9.57 -8.99 2.42
CA LEU A 16 -9.80 -10.43 2.58
C LEU A 16 -11.02 -10.70 3.46
N ALA A 17 -11.08 -10.04 4.62
CA ALA A 17 -12.20 -10.20 5.55
C ALA A 17 -13.53 -9.78 4.91
N ALA A 18 -13.57 -8.63 4.23
CA ALA A 18 -14.77 -8.11 3.58
C ALA A 18 -15.30 -9.03 2.48
N ILE A 19 -14.43 -9.64 1.68
CA ILE A 19 -14.81 -10.62 0.66
C ILE A 19 -15.46 -11.86 1.31
N ALA A 20 -14.87 -12.36 2.40
CA ALA A 20 -15.41 -13.50 3.13
C ALA A 20 -16.75 -13.17 3.81
N GLU A 21 -16.87 -12.00 4.45
CA GLU A 21 -18.08 -11.51 5.10
C GLU A 21 -19.22 -11.28 4.09
N ALA A 22 -18.91 -10.88 2.86
CA ALA A 22 -19.87 -10.77 1.76
C ALA A 22 -20.36 -12.14 1.23
N GLY A 23 -19.84 -13.24 1.77
CA GLY A 23 -20.28 -14.61 1.45
C GLY A 23 -19.65 -15.19 0.18
N TYR A 24 -18.56 -14.60 -0.31
CA TYR A 24 -17.83 -15.16 -1.45
C TYR A 24 -16.95 -16.34 -1.02
N GLU A 25 -16.89 -17.37 -1.86
CA GLU A 25 -16.02 -18.54 -1.66
C GLU A 25 -14.57 -18.18 -2.01
N ILE A 26 -13.70 -18.14 -1.00
CA ILE A 26 -12.25 -17.98 -1.15
C ILE A 26 -11.60 -19.35 -0.98
N GLY A 27 -11.14 -19.95 -2.08
CA GLY A 27 -10.54 -21.29 -2.02
C GLY A 27 -9.14 -21.31 -1.44
N TYR A 28 -8.37 -20.23 -1.72
CA TYR A 28 -7.02 -20.09 -1.20
C TYR A 28 -6.69 -18.64 -0.87
N ALA A 29 -5.98 -18.43 0.24
CA ALA A 29 -5.26 -17.21 0.53
C ALA A 29 -3.76 -17.44 0.26
N VAL A 30 -3.19 -16.65 -0.65
CA VAL A 30 -1.78 -16.74 -1.02
C VAL A 30 -1.03 -15.57 -0.40
N THR A 31 0.03 -15.86 0.34
CA THR A 31 0.83 -14.83 1.01
C THR A 31 2.32 -15.17 0.93
N GLN A 32 3.18 -14.18 1.19
CA GLN A 32 4.61 -14.44 1.27
C GLN A 32 4.94 -15.37 2.43
N GLN A 33 6.13 -15.97 2.37
CA GLN A 33 6.61 -16.84 3.43
C GLN A 33 6.74 -16.12 4.77
N ASP A 34 6.52 -16.85 5.84
CA ASP A 34 6.72 -16.38 7.20
C ASP A 34 8.18 -15.99 7.41
N LYS A 35 8.40 -14.86 8.06
CA LYS A 35 9.76 -14.37 8.33
C LYS A 35 10.05 -14.41 9.82
N ALA A 36 11.27 -14.81 10.17
CA ALA A 36 11.76 -14.66 11.52
C ALA A 36 11.88 -13.16 11.85
N ARG A 37 11.09 -12.65 12.79
CA ARG A 37 11.16 -11.27 13.28
C ARG A 37 11.67 -11.23 14.73
N ASN A 38 12.32 -10.11 15.09
CA ASN A 38 12.85 -9.80 16.42
C ASN A 38 14.08 -10.62 16.86
N ARG A 39 14.74 -10.14 17.94
CA ARG A 39 15.97 -10.72 18.51
C ARG A 39 15.88 -12.18 18.93
N GLY A 40 14.63 -12.74 19.02
CA GLY A 40 14.38 -14.13 19.38
C GLY A 40 14.15 -15.09 18.21
N LYS A 41 14.26 -14.65 16.95
CA LYS A 41 14.00 -15.46 15.72
C LYS A 41 12.65 -16.24 15.75
N LYS A 42 11.64 -15.76 16.50
CA LYS A 42 10.31 -16.37 16.44
C LYS A 42 9.72 -16.15 15.04
N ILE A 43 9.23 -17.23 14.44
CA ILE A 43 8.50 -17.16 13.17
C ILE A 43 7.23 -16.37 13.43
N GLN A 44 7.03 -15.29 12.68
CA GLN A 44 5.80 -14.51 12.72
C GLN A 44 5.05 -14.74 11.41
N PHE A 45 3.79 -15.18 11.54
CA PHE A 45 2.90 -15.32 10.40
C PHE A 45 2.64 -13.96 9.75
N THR A 46 2.40 -13.97 8.45
CA THR A 46 1.95 -12.76 7.76
C THR A 46 0.55 -12.38 8.27
N PRO A 47 0.19 -11.09 8.26
CA PRO A 47 -1.16 -10.65 8.66
C PRO A 47 -2.27 -11.37 7.88
N VAL A 48 -2.11 -11.52 6.56
CA VAL A 48 -3.06 -12.26 5.71
C VAL A 48 -3.16 -13.73 6.11
N LYS A 49 -2.03 -14.41 6.42
CA LYS A 49 -2.08 -15.79 6.90
C LYS A 49 -2.86 -15.92 8.19
N THR A 50 -2.61 -15.03 9.15
CA THR A 50 -3.33 -15.02 10.43
C THR A 50 -4.82 -14.90 10.19
N LYS A 51 -5.26 -13.94 9.37
CA LYS A 51 -6.66 -13.74 9.04
C LYS A 51 -7.27 -14.91 8.27
N ALA A 52 -6.55 -15.47 7.31
CA ALA A 52 -7.02 -16.63 6.55
C ALA A 52 -7.26 -17.86 7.46
N MET A 53 -6.37 -18.09 8.43
CA MET A 53 -6.55 -19.16 9.42
C MET A 53 -7.77 -18.92 10.33
N GLU A 54 -8.06 -17.67 10.72
CA GLU A 54 -9.27 -17.31 11.49
C GLU A 54 -10.56 -17.56 10.69
N LEU A 55 -10.47 -17.48 9.36
CA LEU A 55 -11.59 -17.69 8.44
C LEU A 55 -11.65 -19.12 7.87
N ASP A 56 -10.82 -20.04 8.37
CA ASP A 56 -10.69 -21.41 7.86
C ASP A 56 -10.36 -21.50 6.35
N ILE A 57 -9.67 -20.48 5.80
CA ILE A 57 -9.26 -20.44 4.40
C ILE A 57 -7.86 -21.10 4.26
N PRO A 58 -7.70 -22.10 3.35
CA PRO A 58 -6.40 -22.70 3.08
C PRO A 58 -5.36 -21.68 2.61
N VAL A 59 -4.13 -21.80 3.16
CA VAL A 59 -3.05 -20.84 2.88
C VAL A 59 -1.98 -21.47 2.01
N LEU A 60 -1.58 -20.77 0.94
CA LEU A 60 -0.44 -21.11 0.09
C LEU A 60 0.68 -20.07 0.28
N GLN A 61 1.92 -20.52 0.38
CA GLN A 61 3.09 -19.67 0.58
C GLN A 61 4.23 -20.03 -0.38
N PRO A 62 4.05 -19.85 -1.70
CA PRO A 62 5.13 -20.15 -2.65
C PRO A 62 6.33 -19.24 -2.37
N GLU A 63 7.55 -19.81 -2.44
CA GLU A 63 8.77 -18.99 -2.30
C GLU A 63 8.87 -17.97 -3.44
N ARG A 64 8.58 -18.42 -4.64
CA ARG A 64 8.47 -17.60 -5.85
C ARG A 64 7.30 -18.09 -6.68
N VAL A 65 6.41 -17.18 -7.05
CA VAL A 65 5.30 -17.51 -7.95
C VAL A 65 5.78 -17.88 -9.35
N LYS A 66 6.80 -17.16 -9.84
CA LYS A 66 7.36 -17.43 -11.17
C LYS A 66 8.14 -18.74 -11.19
N GLY A 67 7.70 -19.70 -12.01
CA GLY A 67 8.34 -20.98 -12.20
C GLY A 67 8.02 -22.03 -11.12
N ASP A 68 7.03 -21.79 -10.26
CA ASP A 68 6.51 -22.76 -9.31
C ASP A 68 5.39 -23.57 -9.97
N GLU A 69 5.77 -24.73 -10.55
CA GLU A 69 4.85 -25.59 -11.27
C GLU A 69 3.78 -26.22 -10.36
N GLU A 70 4.11 -26.52 -9.10
CA GLU A 70 3.17 -27.08 -8.13
C GLU A 70 2.11 -26.04 -7.74
N PHE A 71 2.53 -24.81 -7.49
CA PHE A 71 1.64 -23.70 -7.22
C PHE A 71 0.71 -23.44 -8.42
N LEU A 72 1.26 -23.35 -9.64
CA LEU A 72 0.48 -23.13 -10.84
C LEU A 72 -0.56 -24.25 -11.05
N LYS A 73 -0.14 -25.51 -10.92
CA LYS A 73 -1.04 -26.66 -11.00
C LYS A 73 -2.17 -26.60 -9.97
N THR A 74 -1.86 -26.19 -8.74
CA THR A 74 -2.89 -26.01 -7.69
C THR A 74 -3.94 -24.97 -8.09
N LEU A 75 -3.51 -23.87 -8.69
CA LEU A 75 -4.42 -22.83 -9.20
C LEU A 75 -5.24 -23.35 -10.40
N GLU A 76 -4.62 -24.08 -11.32
CA GLU A 76 -5.29 -24.67 -12.49
C GLU A 76 -6.38 -25.69 -12.07
N GLU A 77 -6.07 -26.57 -11.10
CA GLU A 77 -7.02 -27.54 -10.59
C GLU A 77 -8.18 -26.89 -9.83
N TYR A 78 -7.91 -25.80 -9.09
CA TYR A 78 -8.98 -25.03 -8.44
C TYR A 78 -9.82 -24.26 -9.45
N ALA A 79 -9.22 -23.80 -10.55
CA ALA A 79 -9.86 -23.01 -11.62
C ALA A 79 -10.61 -21.77 -11.07
N PRO A 80 -9.89 -20.76 -10.53
CA PRO A 80 -10.52 -19.56 -10.00
C PRO A 80 -11.22 -18.74 -11.09
N ASP A 81 -12.37 -18.17 -10.77
CA ASP A 81 -13.03 -17.19 -11.65
C ASP A 81 -12.26 -15.87 -11.67
N VAL A 82 -11.72 -15.45 -10.53
CA VAL A 82 -10.95 -14.22 -10.34
C VAL A 82 -9.86 -14.42 -9.28
N ILE A 83 -8.71 -13.77 -9.46
CA ILE A 83 -7.69 -13.61 -8.42
C ILE A 83 -7.73 -12.15 -7.96
N VAL A 84 -7.97 -11.93 -6.65
CA VAL A 84 -7.90 -10.60 -6.04
C VAL A 84 -6.54 -10.42 -5.40
N VAL A 85 -5.87 -9.32 -5.70
CA VAL A 85 -4.52 -9.01 -5.22
C VAL A 85 -4.53 -7.72 -4.42
N ALA A 86 -3.89 -7.71 -3.25
CA ALA A 86 -3.65 -6.52 -2.45
C ALA A 86 -2.26 -6.59 -1.81
N ALA A 87 -1.34 -5.73 -2.21
CA ALA A 87 0.00 -5.64 -1.63
C ALA A 87 0.69 -7.03 -1.44
N TYR A 88 0.64 -7.89 -2.45
CA TYR A 88 1.19 -9.25 -2.37
C TYR A 88 2.72 -9.27 -2.29
N GLY A 89 3.37 -8.40 -3.04
CA GLY A 89 4.82 -8.20 -2.98
C GLY A 89 5.65 -9.12 -3.88
N GLN A 90 5.04 -9.83 -4.82
CA GLN A 90 5.73 -10.52 -5.92
C GLN A 90 5.08 -10.15 -7.26
N ILE A 91 5.89 -10.16 -8.32
CA ILE A 91 5.40 -9.98 -9.69
C ILE A 91 4.72 -11.27 -10.12
N LEU A 92 3.49 -11.17 -10.60
CA LEU A 92 2.75 -12.31 -11.14
C LEU A 92 3.19 -12.57 -12.59
N PRO A 93 3.57 -13.81 -12.92
CA PRO A 93 3.90 -14.18 -14.29
C PRO A 93 2.63 -14.28 -15.16
N GLU A 94 2.82 -14.26 -16.47
CA GLU A 94 1.73 -14.20 -17.45
C GLU A 94 0.76 -15.39 -17.32
N GLU A 95 1.28 -16.58 -17.04
CA GLU A 95 0.50 -17.80 -16.82
C GLU A 95 -0.48 -17.67 -15.64
N VAL A 96 -0.13 -16.93 -14.59
CA VAL A 96 -1.03 -16.64 -13.46
C VAL A 96 -2.00 -15.49 -13.80
N LEU A 97 -1.52 -14.45 -14.48
CA LEU A 97 -2.36 -13.31 -14.86
C LEU A 97 -3.53 -13.68 -15.77
N THR A 98 -3.32 -14.66 -16.66
CA THR A 98 -4.29 -15.09 -17.67
C THR A 98 -5.11 -16.33 -17.28
N LEU A 99 -4.78 -16.97 -16.15
CA LEU A 99 -5.44 -18.19 -15.71
C LEU A 99 -6.92 -17.97 -15.32
N PRO A 100 -7.28 -16.95 -14.49
CA PRO A 100 -8.67 -16.77 -14.10
C PRO A 100 -9.53 -16.24 -15.24
N LYS A 101 -10.78 -16.66 -15.30
CA LYS A 101 -11.76 -16.18 -16.31
C LYS A 101 -11.85 -14.65 -16.37
N TYR A 102 -11.83 -13.99 -15.22
CA TYR A 102 -11.92 -12.53 -15.11
C TYR A 102 -10.56 -11.88 -14.79
N GLY A 103 -9.46 -12.65 -14.93
CA GLY A 103 -8.09 -12.19 -14.69
C GLY A 103 -7.77 -11.91 -13.23
N CYS A 104 -6.69 -11.16 -13.03
CA CYS A 104 -6.21 -10.73 -11.72
C CYS A 104 -6.60 -9.27 -11.49
N ILE A 105 -7.19 -8.97 -10.34
CA ILE A 105 -7.72 -7.66 -9.97
C ILE A 105 -6.92 -7.15 -8.79
N ASN A 106 -6.27 -5.98 -8.93
CA ASN A 106 -5.47 -5.38 -7.87
C ASN A 106 -6.22 -4.24 -7.16
N ILE A 107 -6.09 -4.21 -5.83
CA ILE A 107 -6.52 -3.11 -4.98
C ILE A 107 -5.30 -2.20 -4.80
N HIS A 108 -5.22 -1.12 -5.58
CA HIS A 108 -4.09 -0.20 -5.57
C HIS A 108 -4.40 1.06 -4.77
N ALA A 109 -3.52 1.39 -3.80
CA ALA A 109 -3.73 2.49 -2.85
C ALA A 109 -3.33 3.86 -3.43
N SER A 110 -3.81 4.18 -4.64
CA SER A 110 -3.71 5.51 -5.23
C SER A 110 -4.83 5.76 -6.25
N LEU A 111 -4.96 7.01 -6.68
CA LEU A 111 -5.77 7.42 -7.83
C LEU A 111 -4.95 7.25 -9.12
N LEU A 112 -4.88 6.03 -9.66
CA LEU A 112 -4.18 5.78 -10.92
C LEU A 112 -4.67 6.73 -12.04
N PRO A 113 -3.75 7.17 -12.94
CA PRO A 113 -2.40 6.67 -13.16
C PRO A 113 -1.31 7.27 -12.26
N ARG A 114 -1.65 8.10 -11.27
CA ARG A 114 -0.67 8.65 -10.32
C ARG A 114 -0.22 7.57 -9.33
N HIS A 115 1.05 7.64 -8.94
CA HIS A 115 1.67 6.79 -7.93
C HIS A 115 1.58 5.28 -8.24
N ARG A 116 1.90 4.88 -9.48
CA ARG A 116 2.17 3.48 -9.81
C ARG A 116 3.38 3.00 -9.01
N GLY A 117 3.34 1.80 -8.44
CA GLY A 117 4.49 1.20 -7.75
C GLY A 117 4.27 0.88 -6.28
N ALA A 118 5.38 0.78 -5.53
CA ALA A 118 5.41 0.07 -4.25
C ALA A 118 4.92 0.88 -3.03
N ALA A 119 4.99 2.23 -3.07
CA ALA A 119 4.71 3.07 -1.90
C ALA A 119 3.77 4.25 -2.21
N PRO A 120 2.58 4.01 -2.81
CA PRO A 120 1.68 5.08 -3.24
C PRO A 120 1.21 5.97 -2.09
N ILE A 121 0.93 5.41 -0.92
CA ILE A 121 0.43 6.14 0.27
C ILE A 121 1.46 7.19 0.71
N GLN A 122 2.69 6.75 0.99
CA GLN A 122 3.75 7.63 1.45
C GLN A 122 4.12 8.68 0.40
N ARG A 123 4.17 8.27 -0.87
CA ARG A 123 4.53 9.19 -1.96
C ARG A 123 3.46 10.26 -2.22
N ALA A 124 2.19 9.96 -2.04
CA ALA A 124 1.12 10.95 -2.13
C ALA A 124 1.31 12.06 -1.07
N ILE A 125 1.62 11.70 0.19
CA ILE A 125 1.91 12.67 1.25
C ILE A 125 3.19 13.47 0.94
N LEU A 126 4.27 12.80 0.57
CA LEU A 126 5.56 13.44 0.25
C LEU A 126 5.45 14.42 -0.92
N CYS A 127 4.65 14.11 -1.93
CA CYS A 127 4.39 14.98 -3.07
C CYS A 127 3.50 16.18 -2.72
N GLY A 128 2.85 16.19 -1.55
CA GLY A 128 1.92 17.23 -1.14
C GLY A 128 0.60 17.18 -1.91
N ASP A 129 0.18 16.00 -2.34
CA ASP A 129 -1.12 15.83 -2.99
C ASP A 129 -2.23 16.19 -1.98
N GLU A 130 -3.26 16.88 -2.42
CA GLU A 130 -4.43 17.21 -1.58
C GLU A 130 -5.34 16.00 -1.38
N LYS A 131 -5.39 15.13 -2.39
CA LYS A 131 -6.25 13.94 -2.43
C LYS A 131 -5.47 12.72 -2.86
N THR A 132 -5.91 11.58 -2.36
CA THR A 132 -5.53 10.25 -2.82
C THR A 132 -6.76 9.35 -2.86
N GLY A 133 -6.59 8.05 -2.93
CA GLY A 133 -7.71 7.12 -2.93
C GLY A 133 -7.29 5.70 -3.25
N VAL A 134 -8.26 4.89 -3.64
CA VAL A 134 -8.06 3.51 -4.07
C VAL A 134 -8.57 3.33 -5.49
N THR A 135 -7.82 2.59 -6.29
CA THR A 135 -8.23 2.13 -7.62
C THR A 135 -8.30 0.60 -7.63
N ILE A 136 -9.46 0.05 -7.98
CA ILE A 136 -9.56 -1.35 -8.40
C ILE A 136 -9.18 -1.41 -9.87
N MET A 137 -8.18 -2.21 -10.21
CA MET A 137 -7.63 -2.27 -11.56
C MET A 137 -7.43 -3.70 -12.03
N GLN A 138 -7.52 -3.91 -13.34
CA GLN A 138 -7.09 -5.13 -14.02
C GLN A 138 -5.57 -5.20 -13.99
N MET A 139 -4.99 -6.33 -13.59
CA MET A 139 -3.54 -6.50 -13.66
C MET A 139 -3.10 -6.92 -15.06
N GLU A 140 -1.97 -6.37 -15.48
CA GLU A 140 -1.26 -6.67 -16.70
C GLU A 140 0.23 -6.91 -16.42
N LYS A 141 0.99 -7.16 -17.46
CA LYS A 141 2.44 -7.40 -17.39
C LYS A 141 3.24 -6.17 -16.91
N GLY A 142 2.69 -4.97 -17.10
CA GLY A 142 3.30 -3.71 -16.64
C GLY A 142 3.02 -3.44 -15.16
N LEU A 143 3.88 -2.63 -14.53
CA LEU A 143 3.71 -2.25 -13.13
C LEU A 143 2.55 -1.25 -13.01
N ASP A 144 1.41 -1.70 -12.49
CA ASP A 144 0.19 -0.93 -12.24
C ASP A 144 -0.31 -0.15 -13.47
N THR A 145 -0.17 -0.73 -14.68
CA THR A 145 -0.51 -0.09 -15.96
C THR A 145 -1.87 -0.49 -16.50
N GLY A 146 -2.48 -1.53 -15.98
CA GLY A 146 -3.73 -2.09 -16.49
C GLY A 146 -4.93 -1.16 -16.30
N ASP A 147 -6.03 -1.52 -16.93
CA ASP A 147 -7.24 -0.71 -16.96
C ASP A 147 -7.85 -0.52 -15.56
N MET A 148 -8.32 0.69 -15.31
CA MET A 148 -9.00 1.05 -14.06
C MET A 148 -10.48 0.64 -14.14
N LEU A 149 -10.99 -0.02 -13.09
CA LEU A 149 -12.35 -0.54 -13.03
C LEU A 149 -13.24 0.28 -12.09
N LEU A 150 -12.77 0.55 -10.88
CA LEU A 150 -13.43 1.41 -9.91
C LEU A 150 -12.43 2.33 -9.25
N LYS A 151 -12.85 3.53 -8.84
CA LYS A 151 -12.04 4.46 -8.05
C LYS A 151 -12.88 5.14 -6.98
N LYS A 152 -12.23 5.39 -5.83
CA LYS A 152 -12.81 6.22 -4.76
C LYS A 152 -11.72 7.11 -4.20
N GLU A 153 -12.02 8.38 -3.98
CA GLU A 153 -11.06 9.38 -3.47
C GLU A 153 -11.32 9.73 -2.01
N CYS A 154 -10.27 10.17 -1.32
CA CYS A 154 -10.34 10.82 -0.01
C CYS A 154 -9.33 11.98 0.06
N SER A 155 -9.51 12.89 1.02
CA SER A 155 -8.54 13.94 1.30
C SER A 155 -7.36 13.39 2.10
N ILE A 156 -6.18 13.94 1.88
CA ILE A 156 -4.98 13.63 2.68
C ILE A 156 -4.93 14.50 3.92
N ASP A 157 -5.20 15.79 3.79
CA ASP A 157 -5.16 16.78 4.88
C ASP A 157 -3.88 16.65 5.74
N SER A 158 -4.02 16.59 7.05
CA SER A 158 -2.92 16.42 8.01
C SER A 158 -2.66 14.96 8.40
N LYS A 159 -3.26 13.99 7.70
CA LYS A 159 -3.13 12.56 8.05
C LYS A 159 -1.70 12.08 7.92
N THR A 160 -1.31 11.23 8.85
CA THR A 160 -0.09 10.43 8.77
C THR A 160 -0.25 9.29 7.75
N ALA A 161 0.87 8.67 7.37
CA ALA A 161 0.82 7.50 6.49
C ALA A 161 0.04 6.32 7.11
N ASP A 162 0.10 6.15 8.44
CA ASP A 162 -0.62 5.09 9.13
C ASP A 162 -2.14 5.35 9.13
N GLU A 163 -2.57 6.58 9.43
CA GLU A 163 -4.00 6.95 9.37
C GLU A 163 -4.56 6.84 7.95
N LEU A 164 -3.79 7.27 6.96
CA LEU A 164 -4.18 7.16 5.56
C LEU A 164 -4.19 5.71 5.07
N HIS A 165 -3.24 4.87 5.53
CA HIS A 165 -3.21 3.44 5.26
C HIS A 165 -4.50 2.76 5.73
N ASP A 166 -4.94 3.03 6.95
CA ASP A 166 -6.13 2.40 7.52
C ASP A 166 -7.40 2.82 6.77
N GLU A 167 -7.54 4.12 6.46
CA GLU A 167 -8.66 4.62 5.66
C GLU A 167 -8.70 4.01 4.25
N LEU A 168 -7.54 3.92 3.58
CA LEU A 168 -7.46 3.34 2.23
C LEU A 168 -7.67 1.82 2.24
N ALA A 169 -7.27 1.11 3.30
CA ALA A 169 -7.54 -0.31 3.45
C ALA A 169 -9.04 -0.58 3.59
N GLU A 170 -9.76 0.22 4.40
CA GLU A 170 -11.22 0.13 4.53
C GLU A 170 -11.91 0.47 3.21
N MET A 171 -11.47 1.53 2.54
CA MET A 171 -12.00 1.93 1.24
C MET A 171 -11.77 0.84 0.18
N GLY A 172 -10.60 0.21 0.16
CA GLY A 172 -10.27 -0.91 -0.71
C GLY A 172 -11.15 -2.13 -0.46
N ALA A 173 -11.45 -2.42 0.81
CA ALA A 173 -12.36 -3.48 1.21
C ALA A 173 -13.79 -3.25 0.67
N GLN A 174 -14.30 -2.03 0.79
CA GLN A 174 -15.62 -1.67 0.24
C GLN A 174 -15.66 -1.77 -1.28
N LEU A 175 -14.66 -1.22 -1.96
CA LEU A 175 -14.61 -1.20 -3.43
C LEU A 175 -14.45 -2.58 -4.05
N ILE A 176 -13.67 -3.48 -3.43
CA ILE A 176 -13.50 -4.82 -4.00
C ILE A 176 -14.79 -5.64 -3.88
N VAL A 177 -15.54 -5.49 -2.80
CA VAL A 177 -16.86 -6.13 -2.67
C VAL A 177 -17.82 -5.57 -3.70
N GLU A 178 -17.89 -4.24 -3.88
CA GLU A 178 -18.71 -3.61 -4.94
C GLU A 178 -18.35 -4.16 -6.32
N PHE A 179 -17.05 -4.30 -6.62
CA PHE A 179 -16.59 -4.89 -7.88
C PHE A 179 -17.09 -6.33 -8.07
N LEU A 180 -16.92 -7.17 -7.03
CA LEU A 180 -17.32 -8.57 -7.07
C LEU A 180 -18.84 -8.72 -7.19
N ASP A 181 -19.63 -7.87 -6.54
CA ASP A 181 -21.09 -7.84 -6.65
C ASP A 181 -21.53 -7.51 -8.07
N ARG A 182 -20.96 -6.48 -8.68
CA ARG A 182 -21.23 -6.12 -10.08
C ARG A 182 -20.84 -7.24 -11.04
N LEU A 183 -19.67 -7.85 -10.83
CA LEU A 183 -19.20 -8.97 -11.65
C LEU A 183 -20.14 -10.17 -11.55
N SER A 184 -20.61 -10.51 -10.34
CA SER A 184 -21.53 -11.63 -10.08
C SER A 184 -22.91 -11.38 -10.67
N ALA A 185 -23.37 -10.13 -10.70
CA ALA A 185 -24.62 -9.71 -11.32
C ALA A 185 -24.56 -9.67 -12.86
N GLY A 186 -23.41 -9.97 -13.47
CA GLY A 186 -23.20 -9.89 -14.92
C GLY A 186 -23.13 -8.46 -15.47
N ASN A 187 -22.86 -7.48 -14.62
CA ASN A 187 -22.72 -6.07 -14.97
C ASN A 187 -21.35 -5.51 -14.47
N PRO A 188 -20.22 -6.08 -14.94
CA PRO A 188 -18.89 -5.60 -14.52
C PRO A 188 -18.72 -4.12 -14.87
N PRO A 189 -17.90 -3.38 -14.10
CA PRO A 189 -17.52 -2.02 -14.47
C PRO A 189 -16.81 -1.99 -15.82
N GLU A 190 -17.07 -0.96 -16.61
CA GLU A 190 -16.37 -0.77 -17.88
C GLU A 190 -14.90 -0.40 -17.61
N PRO A 191 -13.93 -1.09 -18.24
CA PRO A 191 -12.51 -0.77 -18.10
C PRO A 191 -12.18 0.60 -18.69
N VAL A 192 -11.44 1.40 -17.94
CA VAL A 192 -10.97 2.71 -18.37
C VAL A 192 -9.44 2.67 -18.48
N LYS A 193 -8.93 2.89 -19.68
CA LYS A 193 -7.47 2.95 -19.92
C LYS A 193 -6.83 4.09 -19.14
N GLN A 194 -5.65 3.82 -18.61
CA GLN A 194 -4.85 4.85 -17.98
C GLN A 194 -4.21 5.75 -19.04
N ASP A 195 -4.18 7.06 -18.78
CA ASP A 195 -3.38 8.02 -19.56
C ASP A 195 -1.95 8.04 -19.03
N ASP A 196 -1.03 7.44 -19.77
CA ASP A 196 0.37 7.35 -19.36
C ASP A 196 1.07 8.71 -19.23
N SER A 197 0.58 9.76 -19.89
CA SER A 197 1.11 11.12 -19.75
C SER A 197 0.89 11.73 -18.37
N LEU A 198 -0.10 11.20 -17.62
CA LEU A 198 -0.43 11.62 -16.25
C LEU A 198 0.18 10.70 -15.18
N SER A 199 0.89 9.66 -15.62
CA SER A 199 1.46 8.69 -14.69
C SER A 199 2.61 9.26 -13.87
N THR A 200 2.66 8.87 -12.59
CA THR A 200 3.82 9.10 -11.72
C THR A 200 4.24 7.81 -11.06
N TYR A 201 5.53 7.69 -10.73
CA TYR A 201 6.07 6.49 -10.10
C TYR A 201 6.23 6.68 -8.60
N ALA A 202 5.83 5.69 -7.82
CA ALA A 202 5.94 5.62 -6.36
C ALA A 202 6.96 4.56 -5.94
N PRO A 203 8.26 4.87 -5.97
CA PRO A 203 9.31 3.93 -5.60
C PRO A 203 9.19 3.50 -4.15
N MET A 204 9.71 2.30 -3.87
CA MET A 204 9.79 1.77 -2.51
C MET A 204 10.46 2.74 -1.55
N ILE A 205 10.02 2.76 -0.31
CA ILE A 205 10.61 3.57 0.76
C ILE A 205 11.71 2.77 1.45
N PHE A 206 12.87 3.40 1.60
CA PHE A 206 14.01 2.87 2.34
C PHE A 206 14.21 3.65 3.65
N LYS A 207 14.99 3.09 4.56
CA LYS A 207 15.26 3.72 5.86
C LYS A 207 15.90 5.11 5.70
N GLU A 208 16.74 5.27 4.69
CA GLU A 208 17.47 6.50 4.37
C GLU A 208 16.53 7.63 3.96
N ASP A 209 15.38 7.32 3.32
CA ASP A 209 14.34 8.31 2.97
C ASP A 209 13.76 9.02 4.21
N GLY A 210 13.83 8.37 5.38
CA GLY A 210 13.39 8.96 6.65
C GLY A 210 14.39 9.96 7.25
N ARG A 211 15.61 10.11 6.71
CA ARG A 211 16.56 11.09 7.23
C ARG A 211 16.13 12.50 6.82
N ILE A 212 15.89 13.35 7.81
CA ILE A 212 15.47 14.72 7.59
C ILE A 212 16.63 15.54 7.02
N ASP A 213 16.32 16.29 5.96
CA ASP A 213 17.16 17.32 5.37
C ASP A 213 16.52 18.69 5.67
N PHE A 214 17.06 19.37 6.66
CA PHE A 214 16.55 20.67 7.09
C PHE A 214 16.82 21.80 6.10
N ASP A 215 17.63 21.58 5.05
CA ASP A 215 17.80 22.57 3.97
C ASP A 215 16.55 22.66 3.06
N ARG A 216 15.64 21.71 3.16
CA ARG A 216 14.34 21.74 2.47
C ARG A 216 13.34 22.66 3.15
N PRO A 217 12.30 23.12 2.41
CA PRO A 217 11.19 23.87 2.99
C PRO A 217 10.54 23.16 4.19
N ALA A 218 10.08 23.94 5.17
CA ALA A 218 9.47 23.41 6.39
C ALA A 218 8.27 22.51 6.09
N GLU A 219 7.47 22.84 5.08
CA GLU A 219 6.32 22.06 4.63
C GLU A 219 6.70 20.70 4.06
N GLU A 220 7.85 20.61 3.37
CA GLU A 220 8.36 19.31 2.87
C GLU A 220 8.87 18.45 4.02
N THR A 221 9.54 19.05 4.99
CA THR A 221 10.01 18.37 6.20
C THR A 221 8.83 17.86 7.03
N GLU A 222 7.77 18.65 7.18
CA GLU A 222 6.54 18.23 7.88
C GLU A 222 5.89 17.05 7.18
N ARG A 223 5.71 17.11 5.84
CA ARG A 223 5.19 15.97 5.06
C ARG A 223 6.06 14.73 5.19
N GLN A 224 7.39 14.88 5.20
CA GLN A 224 8.31 13.76 5.42
C GLN A 224 8.09 13.10 6.79
N ILE A 225 7.87 13.88 7.84
CA ILE A 225 7.60 13.38 9.18
C ILE A 225 6.28 12.61 9.24
N ARG A 226 5.22 13.11 8.59
CA ARG A 226 3.94 12.41 8.52
C ARG A 226 3.98 11.15 7.65
N ALA A 227 4.76 11.17 6.58
CA ALA A 227 4.82 10.07 5.63
C ALA A 227 5.71 8.92 6.07
N LEU A 228 6.75 9.20 6.85
CA LEU A 228 7.86 8.26 7.08
C LEU A 228 8.22 8.17 8.57
N SER A 229 8.99 7.13 8.91
CA SER A 229 9.69 7.06 10.21
C SER A 229 10.86 8.05 10.20
N ALA A 230 10.55 9.35 10.31
CA ALA A 230 11.50 10.43 10.16
C ALA A 230 12.50 10.52 11.34
N TYR A 231 13.73 10.85 11.01
CA TYR A 231 14.80 10.99 12.01
C TYR A 231 15.87 12.00 11.59
N THR A 232 16.55 12.52 12.59
CA THR A 232 17.78 13.30 12.41
C THR A 232 18.91 12.73 13.28
N MET A 233 20.06 13.33 13.21
CA MET A 233 21.19 12.98 14.07
C MET A 233 21.40 14.08 15.12
N TYR A 234 21.47 13.69 16.39
CA TYR A 234 21.81 14.58 17.48
C TYR A 234 22.94 13.96 18.30
N ASN A 235 24.06 14.67 18.43
CA ASN A 235 25.28 14.19 19.11
C ASN A 235 25.75 12.80 18.66
N GLY A 236 25.59 12.47 17.35
CA GLY A 236 25.97 11.17 16.79
C GLY A 236 24.96 10.05 16.99
N GLU A 237 23.84 10.30 17.64
CA GLU A 237 22.76 9.34 17.87
C GLU A 237 21.53 9.66 17.00
N ILE A 238 20.74 8.61 16.67
CA ILE A 238 19.50 8.77 15.92
C ILE A 238 18.43 9.36 16.85
N PHE A 239 17.92 10.52 16.46
CA PHE A 239 16.79 11.19 17.11
C PHE A 239 15.58 11.11 16.19
N LYS A 240 14.56 10.35 16.60
CA LYS A 240 13.30 10.19 15.83
C LYS A 240 12.36 11.34 16.11
N ILE A 241 11.68 11.81 15.05
CA ILE A 241 10.68 12.85 15.14
C ILE A 241 9.34 12.27 14.72
N TRP A 242 8.38 12.31 15.62
CA TRP A 242 7.08 11.66 15.44
C TRP A 242 5.99 12.63 14.94
N LYS A 243 6.13 13.91 15.30
CA LYS A 243 5.18 14.95 14.92
C LYS A 243 5.90 16.27 14.79
N ALA A 244 5.49 17.07 13.81
CA ALA A 244 5.93 18.44 13.65
C ALA A 244 4.77 19.32 13.17
N GLU A 245 4.91 20.61 13.39
CA GLU A 245 4.02 21.65 12.88
C GLU A 245 4.88 22.75 12.26
N VAL A 246 4.44 23.26 11.11
CA VAL A 246 5.13 24.38 10.47
C VAL A 246 4.73 25.68 11.19
N LYS A 247 5.74 26.43 11.64
CA LYS A 247 5.53 27.81 12.13
C LYS A 247 5.91 28.79 11.04
N ASP A 248 4.99 29.64 10.65
CA ASP A 248 5.23 30.72 9.69
C ASP A 248 5.86 31.92 10.42
N ALA A 249 7.15 31.80 10.72
CA ALA A 249 7.92 32.85 11.38
C ALA A 249 9.26 33.05 10.66
N PRO A 250 9.67 34.31 10.40
CA PRO A 250 10.98 34.58 9.80
C PRO A 250 12.09 34.02 10.69
N CYS A 251 12.97 33.21 10.11
CA CYS A 251 14.15 32.69 10.80
C CYS A 251 15.41 32.97 9.98
N SER A 252 16.37 33.67 10.57
CA SER A 252 17.65 33.96 9.93
C SER A 252 18.76 32.97 10.31
N MET A 253 18.45 31.96 11.11
CA MET A 253 19.40 30.94 11.53
C MET A 253 19.63 29.92 10.41
N PRO A 254 20.84 29.35 10.33
CA PRO A 254 21.11 28.27 9.40
C PRO A 254 20.13 27.09 9.61
N ALA A 255 19.76 26.44 8.51
CA ALA A 255 18.87 25.27 8.55
C ALA A 255 19.40 24.18 9.51
N GLY A 256 18.50 23.56 10.26
CA GLY A 256 18.83 22.54 11.27
C GLY A 256 19.29 23.13 12.62
N THR A 257 19.26 24.43 12.82
CA THR A 257 19.58 25.06 14.10
C THR A 257 18.38 24.96 15.05
N VAL A 258 18.65 24.55 16.30
CA VAL A 258 17.63 24.64 17.36
C VAL A 258 17.41 26.09 17.74
N VAL A 259 16.24 26.64 17.44
CA VAL A 259 15.86 28.02 17.73
C VAL A 259 15.43 28.16 19.19
N SER A 260 14.60 27.22 19.64
CA SER A 260 14.14 27.17 21.03
C SER A 260 13.87 25.72 21.46
N ALA A 261 13.91 25.47 22.75
CA ALA A 261 13.50 24.21 23.36
C ALA A 261 12.75 24.50 24.67
N SER A 262 11.55 23.94 24.79
CA SER A 262 10.65 24.12 25.93
C SER A 262 9.84 22.88 26.18
N ASP A 263 8.98 22.90 27.19
CA ASP A 263 8.03 21.81 27.47
C ASP A 263 6.98 21.63 26.33
N GLU A 264 6.80 22.63 25.47
CA GLU A 264 5.90 22.57 24.31
C GLU A 264 6.54 21.89 23.11
N GLY A 265 7.88 21.83 23.07
CA GLY A 265 8.62 21.18 22.00
C GLY A 265 9.95 21.84 21.66
N ILE A 266 10.49 21.42 20.52
CA ILE A 266 11.77 21.93 19.99
C ILE A 266 11.47 22.64 18.66
N GLU A 267 11.85 23.91 18.58
CA GLU A 267 11.80 24.66 17.32
C GLU A 267 13.11 24.52 16.58
N ILE A 268 13.03 24.14 15.32
CA ILE A 268 14.20 23.95 14.46
C ILE A 268 14.00 24.76 13.19
N SER A 269 15.03 25.50 12.79
CA SER A 269 15.02 26.23 11.52
C SER A 269 15.03 25.26 10.34
N ALA A 270 14.20 25.50 9.31
CA ALA A 270 14.20 24.78 8.04
C ALA A 270 14.54 25.73 6.89
N GLY A 271 15.03 25.19 5.79
CA GLY A 271 15.36 25.94 4.59
C GLY A 271 14.09 26.48 3.90
N GLY A 272 14.31 27.49 3.01
CA GLY A 272 13.27 27.98 2.12
C GLY A 272 12.48 29.19 2.60
N ARG A 273 12.67 29.69 3.82
CA ARG A 273 12.14 30.99 4.29
C ARG A 273 13.09 31.71 5.23
#